data_2b89c6a8bc6e2423fad475bf2387c7b3
#
_entry.id   2b89c6a8bc6e2423fad475bf2387c7b3
#
_cell.length_a   1.000
_cell.length_b   1.000
_cell.length_c   1.000
_cell.angle_alpha   90.00
_cell.angle_beta   90.00
_cell.angle_gamma   90.00
#
_symmetry.space_group_name_H-M   'P 1'
#
loop_
_entity.id
_entity.type
_entity.pdbx_description
1 polymer ?
#
loop_
_entity_poly.entity_id
_entity_poly.type
_entity_poly.pdbx_seq_one_letter_code
_entity_poly.pdbx_strand_id
1 'polypeptide(L)'
;MPLLARLAAALRAPAPPADAPTREEPRRPARPNAPDGAANHVVVVLDSCRFDSFVRAKPRFMSRLGEVQRRWTYATWTAPSHYNLLIGLLPHESPRNVYASDYYKQDFLRFKERLNFDVSFADMVPNLWLPGYLRSVGYRTGMYVSMPVLNPATPINRDFDDYALMDRHNDIVPMIRRMRFYEERPSFYVLNTGETHYPDATPDEPENHWPRISGVNGVFKHLDDHLRAGRAVHAREAEAFFDGERLAQLHARQVNAVQWVDRAFEELLDTVPPNTWVTVTADHGECFGEGGYFGHGPIQHDKVLEVPFVEGRVR
;
A
#
# COMPACT_ATOMS: atom_id res chain seq x y z
N MET A 1 -14.85 32.07 -3.97
CA MET A 1 -15.00 31.01 -4.98
C MET A 1 -14.41 31.27 -6.39
N PRO A 2 -13.33 31.97 -6.65
CA PRO A 2 -12.81 32.06 -8.02
C PRO A 2 -11.51 31.32 -8.30
N LEU A 3 -10.74 30.89 -7.27
CA LEU A 3 -9.42 30.31 -7.49
C LEU A 3 -9.45 28.82 -7.85
N LEU A 4 -10.30 28.05 -7.21
CA LEU A 4 -10.45 26.61 -7.48
C LEU A 4 -11.10 26.32 -8.84
N ALA A 5 -12.01 27.18 -9.29
CA ALA A 5 -12.62 27.07 -10.62
C ALA A 5 -11.60 27.39 -11.75
N ARG A 6 -10.63 28.25 -11.50
CA ARG A 6 -9.56 28.57 -12.46
C ARG A 6 -8.50 27.49 -12.55
N LEU A 7 -8.20 26.79 -11.45
CA LEU A 7 -7.30 25.63 -11.44
C LEU A 7 -7.93 24.42 -12.15
N ALA A 8 -9.21 24.17 -11.98
CA ALA A 8 -9.91 23.10 -12.67
C ALA A 8 -10.04 23.32 -14.19
N ALA A 9 -10.09 24.59 -14.64
CA ALA A 9 -10.10 24.93 -16.05
C ALA A 9 -8.71 24.81 -16.72
N ALA A 10 -7.62 25.04 -15.96
CA ALA A 10 -6.26 24.92 -16.46
C ALA A 10 -5.77 23.47 -16.61
N LEU A 11 -6.45 22.51 -15.96
CA LEU A 11 -6.13 21.07 -16.02
C LEU A 11 -6.87 20.31 -17.12
N ARG A 12 -7.74 20.95 -17.89
CA ARG A 12 -8.32 20.35 -19.10
C ARG A 12 -7.33 20.51 -20.23
N ALA A 13 -6.55 19.48 -20.48
CA ALA A 13 -5.83 19.35 -21.73
C ALA A 13 -6.83 19.49 -22.89
N PRO A 14 -6.53 20.26 -23.95
CA PRO A 14 -7.40 20.33 -25.12
C PRO A 14 -7.56 18.91 -25.70
N ALA A 15 -8.79 18.56 -26.07
CA ALA A 15 -9.03 17.31 -26.75
C ALA A 15 -8.14 17.23 -28.02
N PRO A 16 -7.49 16.12 -28.28
CA PRO A 16 -6.69 15.97 -29.48
C PRO A 16 -7.58 16.17 -30.71
N PRO A 17 -7.06 16.79 -31.79
CA PRO A 17 -7.80 16.98 -33.03
C PRO A 17 -8.25 15.62 -33.58
N ALA A 18 -9.48 15.53 -34.10
CA ALA A 18 -10.14 14.32 -34.56
C ALA A 18 -9.41 13.55 -35.70
N ASP A 19 -8.42 14.17 -36.34
CA ASP A 19 -7.64 13.63 -37.46
C ASP A 19 -6.15 13.42 -37.16
N ALA A 20 -5.77 13.29 -35.89
CA ALA A 20 -4.40 12.91 -35.58
C ALA A 20 -4.17 11.46 -36.07
N PRO A 21 -3.16 11.19 -36.94
CA PRO A 21 -2.87 9.83 -37.34
C PRO A 21 -2.61 9.00 -36.08
N THR A 22 -3.32 7.87 -35.96
CA THR A 22 -3.07 6.89 -34.91
C THR A 22 -1.58 6.53 -34.98
N ARG A 23 -0.77 7.06 -34.06
CA ARG A 23 0.59 6.58 -33.87
C ARG A 23 0.47 5.10 -33.56
N GLU A 24 0.87 4.25 -34.50
CA GLU A 24 1.12 2.85 -34.18
C GLU A 24 2.07 2.84 -32.96
N GLU A 25 1.56 2.34 -31.84
CA GLU A 25 2.46 2.10 -30.70
C GLU A 25 3.58 1.19 -31.19
N PRO A 26 4.86 1.57 -31.00
CA PRO A 26 5.96 0.72 -31.43
C PRO A 26 5.72 -0.66 -30.82
N ARG A 27 5.68 -1.71 -31.65
CA ARG A 27 5.54 -3.10 -31.20
C ARG A 27 6.56 -3.33 -30.09
N ARG A 28 6.10 -3.47 -28.87
CA ARG A 28 6.99 -3.75 -27.75
C ARG A 28 7.74 -5.04 -28.07
N PRO A 29 9.07 -5.08 -27.92
CA PRO A 29 9.84 -6.28 -28.19
C PRO A 29 9.22 -7.47 -27.42
N ALA A 30 9.24 -8.65 -28.03
CA ALA A 30 8.77 -9.86 -27.37
C ALA A 30 9.53 -10.03 -26.04
N ARG A 31 8.79 -10.27 -24.98
CA ARG A 31 9.43 -10.50 -23.66
C ARG A 31 10.13 -11.86 -23.66
N PRO A 32 11.24 -11.97 -22.93
CA PRO A 32 11.87 -13.27 -22.71
C PRO A 32 10.91 -14.19 -21.95
N ASN A 33 11.19 -15.48 -21.98
CA ASN A 33 10.55 -16.44 -21.09
C ASN A 33 11.04 -16.19 -19.68
N ALA A 34 10.16 -16.42 -18.70
CA ALA A 34 10.55 -16.38 -17.31
C ALA A 34 11.51 -17.56 -16.99
N PRO A 35 12.32 -17.43 -15.94
CA PRO A 35 13.15 -18.53 -15.43
C PRO A 35 12.28 -19.76 -15.12
N ASP A 36 12.83 -20.96 -15.34
CA ASP A 36 12.14 -22.21 -15.04
C ASP A 36 11.74 -22.27 -13.56
N GLY A 37 10.51 -22.66 -13.31
CA GLY A 37 9.97 -22.75 -11.96
C GLY A 37 9.64 -21.42 -11.29
N ALA A 38 9.75 -20.29 -11.99
CA ALA A 38 9.40 -18.98 -11.43
C ALA A 38 7.95 -18.94 -10.92
N ALA A 39 7.76 -18.47 -9.69
CA ALA A 39 6.48 -18.46 -9.00
C ALA A 39 5.72 -17.15 -9.17
N ASN A 40 4.39 -17.22 -9.13
CA ASN A 40 3.57 -16.01 -8.97
C ASN A 40 3.80 -15.38 -7.61
N HIS A 41 3.69 -14.05 -7.54
CA HIS A 41 3.76 -13.33 -6.27
C HIS A 41 2.69 -12.23 -6.22
N VAL A 42 1.92 -12.23 -5.13
CA VAL A 42 0.91 -11.21 -4.84
C VAL A 42 1.29 -10.50 -3.55
N VAL A 43 1.39 -9.19 -3.59
CA VAL A 43 1.61 -8.33 -2.41
C VAL A 43 0.32 -7.57 -2.13
N VAL A 44 -0.26 -7.78 -0.96
CA VAL A 44 -1.43 -7.05 -0.47
C VAL A 44 -0.97 -6.03 0.55
N VAL A 45 -1.25 -4.76 0.29
CA VAL A 45 -0.89 -3.63 1.12
C VAL A 45 -2.15 -3.04 1.74
N LEU A 46 -2.28 -3.18 3.05
CA LEU A 46 -3.35 -2.61 3.85
C LEU A 46 -2.98 -1.16 4.18
N ASP A 47 -3.54 -0.18 3.45
CA ASP A 47 -3.17 1.23 3.63
C ASP A 47 -3.44 1.71 5.06
N SER A 48 -2.47 2.36 5.68
CA SER A 48 -2.51 2.89 7.05
C SER A 48 -2.73 1.86 8.17
N CYS A 49 -2.60 0.56 7.90
CA CYS A 49 -2.93 -0.48 8.87
C CYS A 49 -1.88 -0.60 9.97
N ARG A 50 -2.25 -0.33 11.20
CA ARG A 50 -1.41 -0.52 12.39
C ARG A 50 -1.17 -2.00 12.69
N PHE A 51 0.01 -2.31 13.18
CA PHE A 51 0.32 -3.66 13.65
C PHE A 51 -0.64 -4.13 14.75
N ASP A 52 -0.91 -3.28 15.76
CA ASP A 52 -1.79 -3.64 16.88
C ASP A 52 -3.26 -3.78 16.46
N SER A 53 -3.73 -3.03 15.46
CA SER A 53 -5.06 -3.23 14.87
C SER A 53 -5.16 -4.59 14.18
N PHE A 54 -4.15 -4.97 13.41
CA PHE A 54 -4.08 -6.27 12.74
C PHE A 54 -4.10 -7.44 13.73
N VAL A 55 -3.27 -7.37 14.77
CA VAL A 55 -3.22 -8.42 15.81
C VAL A 55 -4.55 -8.52 16.60
N ARG A 56 -5.16 -7.37 16.91
CA ARG A 56 -6.48 -7.34 17.60
C ARG A 56 -7.60 -7.89 16.74
N ALA A 57 -7.54 -7.73 15.43
CA ALA A 57 -8.51 -8.27 14.49
C ALA A 57 -8.49 -9.81 14.44
N LYS A 58 -7.36 -10.44 14.79
CA LYS A 58 -7.16 -11.90 14.76
C LYS A 58 -7.53 -12.48 13.39
N PRO A 59 -6.89 -12.04 12.30
CA PRO A 59 -7.24 -12.44 10.95
C PRO A 59 -7.06 -13.95 10.79
N ARG A 60 -8.12 -14.63 10.33
CA ARG A 60 -8.16 -16.08 10.22
C ARG A 60 -7.55 -16.57 8.89
N PHE A 61 -7.89 -15.89 7.81
CA PHE A 61 -7.48 -16.31 6.46
C PHE A 61 -6.07 -15.83 6.13
N MET A 62 -5.75 -14.57 6.41
CA MET A 62 -4.40 -14.04 6.21
C MET A 62 -3.36 -14.78 7.06
N SER A 63 -3.67 -15.15 8.30
CA SER A 63 -2.75 -15.92 9.17
C SER A 63 -2.49 -17.35 8.71
N ARG A 64 -3.21 -17.87 7.71
CA ARG A 64 -2.90 -19.17 7.09
C ARG A 64 -1.61 -19.16 6.28
N LEU A 65 -1.15 -17.98 5.86
CA LEU A 65 0.09 -17.81 5.13
C LEU A 65 1.32 -18.08 6.01
N GLY A 66 1.27 -17.72 7.30
CA GLY A 66 2.40 -17.87 8.20
C GLY A 66 2.23 -17.12 9.51
N GLU A 67 3.32 -16.98 10.24
CA GLU A 67 3.38 -16.20 11.47
C GLU A 67 3.22 -14.71 11.18
N VAL A 68 2.39 -14.03 11.98
CA VAL A 68 2.23 -12.58 11.92
C VAL A 68 3.41 -11.90 12.63
N GLN A 69 4.20 -11.18 11.88
CA GLN A 69 5.38 -10.46 12.36
C GLN A 69 5.10 -8.98 12.51
N ARG A 70 5.73 -8.36 13.50
CA ARG A 70 5.82 -6.90 13.59
C ARG A 70 7.05 -6.46 12.84
N ARG A 71 6.84 -5.59 11.84
CA ARG A 71 7.93 -5.00 11.06
C ARG A 71 7.83 -3.48 11.03
N TRP A 72 8.86 -2.83 10.51
CA TRP A 72 8.94 -1.39 10.39
C TRP A 72 9.02 -0.99 8.92
N THR A 73 8.15 -0.06 8.55
CA THR A 73 8.20 0.56 7.23
C THR A 73 9.31 1.61 7.13
N TYR A 74 9.71 1.92 5.90
CA TYR A 74 10.74 2.94 5.63
C TYR A 74 10.18 4.35 5.48
N ALA A 75 8.88 4.53 5.42
CA ALA A 75 8.24 5.82 5.27
C ALA A 75 6.93 5.87 6.05
N THR A 76 6.42 7.07 6.27
CA THR A 76 5.30 7.36 7.15
C THR A 76 4.02 7.74 6.41
N TRP A 77 3.99 7.57 5.09
CA TRP A 77 2.80 7.84 4.27
C TRP A 77 2.87 7.10 2.93
N THR A 78 1.74 7.02 2.26
CA THR A 78 1.43 6.10 1.16
C THR A 78 2.44 6.14 0.02
N ALA A 79 2.68 7.30 -0.62
CA ALA A 79 3.49 7.33 -1.83
C ALA A 79 4.95 6.89 -1.60
N PRO A 80 5.73 7.44 -0.65
CA PRO A 80 7.10 6.99 -0.40
C PRO A 80 7.19 5.53 0.02
N SER A 81 6.23 5.04 0.81
CA SER A 81 6.20 3.62 1.23
C SER A 81 6.03 2.70 0.02
N HIS A 82 5.13 3.04 -0.91
CA HIS A 82 4.96 2.26 -2.13
C HIS A 82 6.18 2.33 -3.05
N TYR A 83 6.87 3.48 -3.15
CA TYR A 83 8.14 3.53 -3.87
C TYR A 83 9.18 2.59 -3.24
N ASN A 84 9.26 2.52 -1.90
CA ASN A 84 10.14 1.57 -1.22
C ASN A 84 9.78 0.12 -1.56
N LEU A 85 8.50 -0.25 -1.52
CA LEU A 85 8.04 -1.59 -1.93
C LEU A 85 8.45 -1.91 -3.37
N LEU A 86 8.29 -0.95 -4.28
CA LEU A 86 8.56 -1.13 -5.71
C LEU A 86 10.04 -1.08 -6.10
N ILE A 87 10.91 -0.62 -5.22
CA ILE A 87 12.35 -0.85 -5.35
C ILE A 87 12.82 -2.13 -4.64
N GLY A 88 11.89 -2.93 -4.11
CA GLY A 88 12.16 -4.21 -3.48
C GLY A 88 12.36 -4.17 -1.97
N LEU A 89 12.01 -3.07 -1.31
CA LEU A 89 12.14 -2.91 0.14
C LEU A 89 10.81 -3.15 0.84
N LEU A 90 10.55 -4.39 1.23
CA LEU A 90 9.45 -4.72 2.14
C LEU A 90 9.78 -4.26 3.57
N PRO A 91 8.77 -4.03 4.43
CA PRO A 91 9.00 -3.66 5.82
C PRO A 91 9.99 -4.60 6.51
N HIS A 92 10.88 -4.05 7.31
CA HIS A 92 12.03 -4.75 7.89
C HIS A 92 11.83 -5.19 9.35
N GLU A 93 12.59 -6.19 9.79
CA GLU A 93 12.51 -6.75 11.15
C GLU A 93 13.39 -6.02 12.17
N SER A 94 14.05 -5.00 11.77
CA SER A 94 15.19 -4.46 12.46
C SER A 94 14.89 -3.70 13.72
N PRO A 95 15.69 -3.89 14.78
CA PRO A 95 15.76 -2.94 15.86
C PRO A 95 16.20 -1.57 15.34
N ARG A 96 15.69 -0.49 15.93
CA ARG A 96 15.94 0.90 15.54
C ARG A 96 17.41 1.32 15.39
N ASN A 97 18.35 0.54 15.95
CA ASN A 97 19.75 0.89 16.09
C ASN A 97 20.68 0.12 15.14
N VAL A 98 20.15 -0.59 14.15
CA VAL A 98 20.96 -1.35 13.21
C VAL A 98 21.02 -0.63 11.88
N TYR A 99 22.16 -0.69 11.20
CA TYR A 99 22.34 -0.05 9.91
C TYR A 99 21.42 -0.68 8.84
N ALA A 100 20.75 0.17 8.07
CA ALA A 100 19.84 -0.26 6.99
C ALA A 100 20.51 -1.24 6.00
N SER A 101 21.83 -1.14 5.82
CA SER A 101 22.59 -2.04 4.96
C SER A 101 22.53 -3.51 5.37
N ASP A 102 22.33 -3.82 6.65
CA ASP A 102 22.19 -5.21 7.10
C ASP A 102 20.86 -5.82 6.69
N TYR A 103 19.86 -4.98 6.45
CA TYR A 103 18.50 -5.39 6.06
C TYR A 103 18.35 -5.55 4.57
N TYR A 104 18.87 -4.63 3.80
CA TYR A 104 18.80 -4.70 2.34
C TYR A 104 19.30 -6.06 1.83
N LYS A 105 20.37 -6.57 2.40
CA LYS A 105 20.89 -7.89 2.03
C LYS A 105 19.91 -9.01 2.34
N GLN A 106 19.29 -8.99 3.51
CA GLN A 106 18.37 -10.05 3.93
C GLN A 106 17.08 -10.01 3.11
N ASP A 107 16.52 -8.82 2.89
CA ASP A 107 15.29 -8.67 2.09
C ASP A 107 15.51 -9.09 0.64
N PHE A 108 16.64 -8.71 0.03
CA PHE A 108 16.95 -9.14 -1.33
C PHE A 108 17.17 -10.66 -1.45
N LEU A 109 17.82 -11.26 -0.47
CA LEU A 109 18.01 -12.72 -0.45
C LEU A 109 16.67 -13.47 -0.37
N ARG A 110 15.65 -12.90 0.27
CA ARG A 110 14.31 -13.49 0.34
C ARG A 110 13.53 -13.43 -0.97
N PHE A 111 13.90 -12.59 -1.94
CA PHE A 111 13.29 -12.63 -3.26
C PHE A 111 13.52 -13.95 -3.99
N LYS A 112 14.66 -14.61 -3.79
CA LYS A 112 14.88 -15.96 -4.29
C LYS A 112 13.80 -16.92 -3.79
N GLU A 113 13.47 -16.86 -2.52
CA GLU A 113 12.42 -17.70 -1.90
C GLU A 113 11.04 -17.38 -2.46
N ARG A 114 10.70 -16.09 -2.58
CA ARG A 114 9.39 -15.62 -3.05
C ARG A 114 9.14 -15.88 -4.52
N LEU A 115 10.12 -15.63 -5.35
CA LEU A 115 10.02 -15.71 -6.82
C LEU A 115 10.52 -17.04 -7.37
N ASN A 116 11.17 -17.84 -6.54
CA ASN A 116 11.77 -19.14 -6.87
C ASN A 116 12.84 -19.09 -7.97
N PHE A 117 13.57 -17.98 -8.07
CA PHE A 117 14.78 -17.85 -8.89
C PHE A 117 15.76 -16.85 -8.25
N ASP A 118 17.03 -16.90 -8.67
CA ASP A 118 18.02 -15.95 -8.17
C ASP A 118 17.76 -14.54 -8.71
N VAL A 119 17.50 -13.60 -7.81
CA VAL A 119 17.42 -12.17 -8.13
C VAL A 119 18.76 -11.55 -7.80
N SER A 120 19.45 -11.10 -8.84
CA SER A 120 20.70 -10.36 -8.65
C SER A 120 20.39 -8.88 -8.39
N PHE A 121 20.87 -8.38 -7.26
CA PHE A 121 20.80 -6.95 -6.99
C PHE A 121 21.54 -6.14 -8.05
N ALA A 122 22.68 -6.63 -8.53
CA ALA A 122 23.45 -5.98 -9.58
C ALA A 122 22.66 -5.83 -10.89
N ASP A 123 21.83 -6.82 -11.24
CA ASP A 123 21.00 -6.75 -12.45
C ASP A 123 19.81 -5.79 -12.27
N MET A 124 19.31 -5.63 -11.04
CA MET A 124 18.21 -4.74 -10.74
C MET A 124 18.67 -3.27 -10.57
N VAL A 125 19.90 -3.05 -10.08
CA VAL A 125 20.43 -1.71 -9.74
C VAL A 125 20.33 -0.68 -10.86
N PRO A 126 20.57 -0.98 -12.15
CA PRO A 126 20.51 0.04 -13.20
C PRO A 126 19.18 0.79 -13.25
N ASN A 127 18.09 0.11 -12.93
CA ASN A 127 16.76 0.71 -12.90
C ASN A 127 16.22 0.89 -11.49
N LEU A 128 16.73 0.15 -10.54
CA LEU A 128 16.25 0.04 -9.15
C LEU A 128 14.72 0.09 -9.07
N TRP A 129 14.06 -0.75 -9.90
CA TRP A 129 12.62 -0.74 -10.09
C TRP A 129 12.13 -2.17 -10.34
N LEU A 130 11.53 -2.77 -9.33
CA LEU A 130 11.14 -4.18 -9.34
C LEU A 130 10.16 -4.53 -10.48
N PRO A 131 9.11 -3.75 -10.78
CA PRO A 131 8.22 -4.07 -11.90
C PRO A 131 8.96 -4.12 -13.25
N GLY A 132 9.86 -3.18 -13.50
CA GLY A 132 10.67 -3.14 -14.72
C GLY A 132 11.62 -4.33 -14.81
N TYR A 133 12.28 -4.69 -13.71
CA TYR A 133 13.13 -5.87 -13.64
C TYR A 133 12.34 -7.15 -13.90
N LEU A 134 11.21 -7.35 -13.21
CA LEU A 134 10.38 -8.54 -13.37
C LEU A 134 9.84 -8.69 -14.80
N ARG A 135 9.46 -7.59 -15.44
CA ARG A 135 9.10 -7.60 -16.86
C ARG A 135 10.27 -8.02 -17.75
N SER A 136 11.49 -7.57 -17.46
CA SER A 136 12.68 -7.92 -18.24
C SER A 136 13.03 -9.40 -18.15
N VAL A 137 12.64 -10.07 -17.08
CA VAL A 137 12.79 -11.52 -16.88
C VAL A 137 11.48 -12.30 -17.12
N GLY A 138 10.54 -11.75 -17.86
CA GLY A 138 9.40 -12.48 -18.40
C GLY A 138 8.10 -12.42 -17.60
N TYR A 139 8.05 -11.76 -16.45
CA TYR A 139 6.83 -11.62 -15.66
C TYR A 139 5.76 -10.74 -16.32
N ARG A 140 4.51 -11.06 -16.05
CA ARG A 140 3.40 -10.10 -16.14
C ARG A 140 3.31 -9.32 -14.83
N THR A 141 3.09 -8.01 -14.91
CA THR A 141 3.02 -7.13 -13.75
C THR A 141 1.69 -6.39 -13.68
N GLY A 142 1.06 -6.38 -12.53
CA GLY A 142 -0.19 -5.66 -12.29
C GLY A 142 -0.15 -4.90 -10.95
N MET A 143 -0.79 -3.73 -10.90
CA MET A 143 -0.99 -2.99 -9.66
C MET A 143 -2.37 -2.35 -9.65
N TYR A 144 -3.13 -2.63 -8.61
CA TYR A 144 -4.44 -2.04 -8.38
C TYR A 144 -4.42 -1.27 -7.08
N VAL A 145 -4.84 -0.03 -7.11
CA VAL A 145 -4.69 0.90 -5.99
C VAL A 145 -6.03 1.55 -5.64
N SER A 146 -6.26 1.70 -4.36
CA SER A 146 -7.42 2.40 -3.81
C SER A 146 -7.14 3.89 -3.58
N MET A 147 -5.90 4.24 -3.31
CA MET A 147 -5.56 5.59 -2.87
C MET A 147 -5.30 6.53 -4.04
N PRO A 148 -6.02 7.68 -4.13
CA PRO A 148 -5.86 8.65 -5.22
C PRO A 148 -4.45 9.23 -5.37
N VAL A 149 -3.64 9.23 -4.31
CA VAL A 149 -2.23 9.66 -4.37
C VAL A 149 -1.37 8.75 -5.25
N LEU A 150 -1.84 7.53 -5.51
CA LEU A 150 -1.21 6.55 -6.40
C LEU A 150 -1.86 6.51 -7.79
N ASN A 151 -2.57 7.54 -8.21
CA ASN A 151 -3.32 7.55 -9.47
C ASN A 151 -2.42 7.34 -10.71
N PRO A 152 -2.99 6.91 -11.86
CA PRO A 152 -2.22 6.62 -13.07
C PRO A 152 -1.46 7.80 -13.68
N ALA A 153 -1.70 9.03 -13.26
CA ALA A 153 -0.93 10.20 -13.71
C ALA A 153 0.43 10.34 -13.01
N THR A 154 0.69 9.52 -11.98
CA THR A 154 1.97 9.50 -11.27
C THR A 154 2.96 8.50 -11.89
N PRO A 155 4.29 8.71 -11.79
CA PRO A 155 5.29 7.78 -12.33
C PRO A 155 5.29 6.38 -11.68
N ILE A 156 4.54 6.17 -10.60
CA ILE A 156 4.48 4.89 -9.88
C ILE A 156 3.87 3.77 -10.74
N ASN A 157 3.07 4.12 -11.74
CA ASN A 157 2.45 3.17 -12.66
C ASN A 157 3.39 2.62 -13.74
N ARG A 158 4.62 3.14 -13.83
CA ARG A 158 5.56 2.72 -14.88
C ARG A 158 5.90 1.23 -14.77
N ASP A 159 6.04 0.60 -15.93
CA ASP A 159 6.41 -0.81 -16.04
C ASP A 159 5.40 -1.81 -15.48
N PHE A 160 4.19 -1.39 -15.16
CA PHE A 160 3.07 -2.30 -14.97
C PHE A 160 2.35 -2.54 -16.32
N ASP A 161 1.94 -3.79 -16.54
CA ASP A 161 1.16 -4.19 -17.70
C ASP A 161 -0.31 -3.86 -17.55
N ASP A 162 -0.79 -3.94 -16.33
CA ASP A 162 -2.13 -3.56 -15.93
C ASP A 162 -2.06 -2.72 -14.65
N TYR A 163 -2.58 -1.49 -14.72
CA TYR A 163 -2.61 -0.56 -13.61
C TYR A 163 -3.98 0.08 -13.51
N ALA A 164 -4.56 0.12 -12.32
CA ALA A 164 -5.82 0.80 -12.11
C ALA A 164 -5.92 1.47 -10.74
N LEU A 165 -6.44 2.69 -10.73
CA LEU A 165 -7.07 3.27 -9.55
C LEU A 165 -8.51 2.76 -9.51
N MET A 166 -8.89 2.15 -8.39
CA MET A 166 -10.22 1.58 -8.21
C MET A 166 -11.26 2.66 -7.94
N ASP A 167 -12.51 2.39 -8.35
CA ASP A 167 -13.61 3.34 -8.18
C ASP A 167 -13.95 3.60 -6.70
N ARG A 168 -13.77 2.58 -5.85
CA ARG A 168 -13.97 2.67 -4.40
C ARG A 168 -12.65 2.42 -3.69
N HIS A 169 -12.35 3.30 -2.71
CA HIS A 169 -11.11 3.16 -1.94
C HIS A 169 -11.15 2.02 -0.92
N ASN A 170 -12.33 1.57 -0.53
CA ASN A 170 -12.58 0.62 0.55
C ASN A 170 -13.18 -0.71 0.07
N ASP A 171 -12.69 -1.24 -1.05
CA ASP A 171 -13.18 -2.50 -1.60
C ASP A 171 -12.08 -3.27 -2.34
N ILE A 172 -11.45 -4.23 -1.68
CA ILE A 172 -10.41 -5.08 -2.26
C ILE A 172 -10.98 -6.11 -3.26
N VAL A 173 -12.26 -6.49 -3.15
CA VAL A 173 -12.84 -7.59 -3.92
C VAL A 173 -12.74 -7.37 -5.44
N PRO A 174 -13.04 -6.19 -6.00
CA PRO A 174 -12.82 -5.94 -7.42
C PRO A 174 -11.36 -6.06 -7.86
N MET A 175 -10.39 -5.76 -6.98
CA MET A 175 -8.96 -5.96 -7.28
C MET A 175 -8.64 -7.44 -7.43
N ILE A 176 -9.13 -8.27 -6.48
CA ILE A 176 -8.95 -9.74 -6.50
C ILE A 176 -9.52 -10.29 -7.81
N ARG A 177 -10.74 -9.92 -8.16
CA ARG A 177 -11.43 -10.39 -9.37
C ARG A 177 -10.82 -9.90 -10.67
N ARG A 178 -10.03 -8.83 -10.61
CA ARG A 178 -9.32 -8.29 -11.77
C ARG A 178 -8.02 -9.04 -12.08
N MET A 179 -7.39 -9.68 -11.11
CA MET A 179 -6.17 -10.45 -11.35
C MET A 179 -6.39 -11.53 -12.39
N ARG A 180 -5.37 -11.76 -13.22
CA ARG A 180 -5.34 -12.83 -14.23
C ARG A 180 -4.01 -13.55 -14.17
N PHE A 181 -4.07 -14.85 -14.04
CA PHE A 181 -2.90 -15.72 -14.01
C PHE A 181 -2.85 -16.54 -15.31
N TYR A 182 -1.66 -16.77 -15.80
CA TYR A 182 -1.41 -17.45 -17.08
C TYR A 182 -0.41 -18.57 -16.86
N GLU A 183 -0.63 -19.70 -17.51
CA GLU A 183 0.27 -20.87 -17.40
C GLU A 183 1.65 -20.58 -17.98
N GLU A 184 1.71 -19.81 -19.07
CA GLU A 184 2.93 -19.56 -19.81
C GLU A 184 3.85 -18.52 -19.14
N ARG A 185 3.35 -17.81 -18.12
CA ARG A 185 4.07 -16.67 -17.57
C ARG A 185 3.66 -16.36 -16.15
N PRO A 186 4.64 -16.28 -15.22
CA PRO A 186 4.34 -15.89 -13.86
C PRO A 186 3.89 -14.43 -13.76
N SER A 187 3.10 -14.15 -12.74
CA SER A 187 2.53 -12.84 -12.49
C SER A 187 3.03 -12.26 -11.18
N PHE A 188 3.26 -10.95 -11.18
CA PHE A 188 3.51 -10.15 -9.98
C PHE A 188 2.40 -9.12 -9.84
N TYR A 189 1.69 -9.14 -8.72
CA TYR A 189 0.63 -8.19 -8.41
C TYR A 189 0.90 -7.44 -7.13
N VAL A 190 0.53 -6.15 -7.13
CA VAL A 190 0.46 -5.33 -5.92
C VAL A 190 -0.97 -4.81 -5.79
N LEU A 191 -1.62 -5.09 -4.65
CA LEU A 191 -2.96 -4.61 -4.33
C LEU A 191 -2.85 -3.67 -3.15
N ASN A 192 -3.09 -2.36 -3.35
CA ASN A 192 -3.18 -1.39 -2.27
C ASN A 192 -4.66 -1.16 -1.95
N THR A 193 -5.09 -1.57 -0.78
CA THR A 193 -6.49 -1.51 -0.35
C THR A 193 -6.68 -0.51 0.80
N GLY A 194 -7.74 0.25 0.79
CA GLY A 194 -7.94 1.41 1.65
C GLY A 194 -9.01 1.25 2.73
N GLU A 195 -9.50 0.03 2.99
CA GLU A 195 -10.47 -0.23 4.07
C GLU A 195 -9.91 0.18 5.44
N THR A 196 -8.61 0.02 5.63
CA THR A 196 -7.87 0.35 6.86
C THR A 196 -7.32 1.76 6.90
N HIS A 197 -7.58 2.56 5.87
CA HIS A 197 -7.30 3.99 5.84
C HIS A 197 -8.53 4.77 6.33
N TYR A 198 -8.30 5.88 7.05
CA TYR A 198 -9.41 6.75 7.47
C TYR A 198 -10.38 7.00 6.30
N PRO A 199 -11.68 6.81 6.47
CA PRO A 199 -12.46 6.66 7.70
C PRO A 199 -12.62 5.22 8.25
N ASP A 200 -11.75 4.28 7.85
CA ASP A 200 -11.77 2.87 8.27
C ASP A 200 -13.14 2.22 7.96
N ALA A 201 -13.60 2.41 6.74
CA ALA A 201 -14.94 2.03 6.31
C ALA A 201 -14.92 0.78 5.44
N THR A 202 -15.90 -0.08 5.64
CA THR A 202 -16.11 -1.27 4.81
C THR A 202 -17.10 -1.00 3.67
N PRO A 203 -17.10 -1.80 2.57
CA PRO A 203 -17.97 -1.55 1.42
C PRO A 203 -19.47 -1.60 1.70
N ASP A 204 -19.88 -2.32 2.73
CA ASP A 204 -21.27 -2.51 3.16
C ASP A 204 -21.76 -1.37 4.07
N GLU A 205 -20.86 -0.47 4.50
CA GLU A 205 -21.21 0.66 5.33
C GLU A 205 -21.61 1.89 4.49
N PRO A 206 -22.80 2.47 4.71
CA PRO A 206 -23.21 3.69 4.03
C PRO A 206 -22.31 4.89 4.37
N GLU A 207 -21.94 5.69 3.37
CA GLU A 207 -21.02 6.84 3.55
C GLU A 207 -21.51 7.88 4.57
N ASN A 208 -22.84 8.01 4.76
CA ASN A 208 -23.39 8.90 5.76
C ASN A 208 -23.16 8.45 7.21
N HIS A 209 -22.72 7.20 7.41
CA HIS A 209 -22.35 6.66 8.71
C HIS A 209 -20.85 6.80 8.99
N TRP A 210 -20.06 7.23 8.01
CA TRP A 210 -18.63 7.36 8.20
C TRP A 210 -18.31 8.44 9.23
N PRO A 211 -17.33 8.20 10.11
CA PRO A 211 -16.93 9.20 11.09
C PRO A 211 -16.38 10.42 10.38
N ARG A 212 -16.77 11.58 10.87
CA ARG A 212 -16.21 12.85 10.42
C ARG A 212 -15.51 13.51 11.60
N ILE A 213 -14.18 13.54 11.56
CA ILE A 213 -13.42 14.31 12.53
C ILE A 213 -13.24 15.72 11.96
N SER A 214 -13.73 16.71 12.70
CA SER A 214 -13.56 18.11 12.31
C SER A 214 -12.07 18.46 12.28
N GLY A 215 -11.58 18.92 11.14
CA GLY A 215 -10.18 19.33 10.97
C GLY A 215 -9.24 18.29 10.36
N VAL A 216 -9.70 17.09 10.01
CA VAL A 216 -8.88 16.01 9.45
C VAL A 216 -8.43 16.25 8.01
N ASN A 217 -8.97 17.20 7.28
CA ASN A 217 -8.36 17.69 6.03
C ASN A 217 -7.04 18.45 6.25
N GLY A 218 -6.53 18.42 7.45
CA GLY A 218 -5.23 18.88 7.88
C GLY A 218 -5.01 18.29 9.25
N VAL A 219 -4.39 17.13 9.25
CA VAL A 219 -4.11 16.22 10.38
C VAL A 219 -3.62 16.95 11.65
N PHE A 220 -3.19 18.19 11.51
CA PHE A 220 -2.57 18.97 12.57
C PHE A 220 -3.08 20.41 12.62
N LYS A 221 -4.22 20.75 12.08
CA LYS A 221 -4.60 22.16 11.97
C LYS A 221 -4.49 22.89 13.31
N HIS A 222 -4.99 22.31 14.39
CA HIS A 222 -4.91 22.93 15.70
C HIS A 222 -3.50 22.91 16.27
N LEU A 223 -2.76 21.82 16.15
CA LEU A 223 -1.37 21.72 16.59
C LEU A 223 -0.47 22.64 15.74
N ASP A 224 -0.64 22.63 14.41
CA ASP A 224 0.07 23.49 13.49
C ASP A 224 -0.23 24.98 13.74
N ASP A 225 -1.48 25.36 13.99
CA ASP A 225 -1.87 26.72 14.35
C ASP A 225 -1.22 27.18 15.67
N HIS A 226 -1.09 26.29 16.64
CA HIS A 226 -0.39 26.59 17.90
C HIS A 226 1.12 26.73 17.70
N LEU A 227 1.75 25.83 16.94
CA LEU A 227 3.18 25.89 16.63
C LEU A 227 3.53 27.13 15.79
N ARG A 228 2.72 27.48 14.80
CA ARG A 228 2.87 28.70 13.99
C ARG A 228 2.69 29.97 14.80
N ALA A 229 1.85 29.91 15.82
CA ALA A 229 1.68 31.00 16.78
C ALA A 229 2.82 31.08 17.82
N GLY A 230 3.86 30.26 17.70
CA GLY A 230 5.00 30.22 18.64
C GLY A 230 4.63 29.73 20.03
N ARG A 231 3.51 29.03 20.18
CA ARG A 231 3.08 28.47 21.47
C ARG A 231 3.68 27.08 21.63
N ALA A 232 4.40 26.88 22.75
CA ALA A 232 4.85 25.54 23.12
C ALA A 232 3.63 24.71 23.52
N VAL A 233 3.46 23.57 22.83
CA VAL A 233 2.40 22.59 23.18
C VAL A 233 3.08 21.46 23.94
N HIS A 234 2.73 21.28 25.21
CA HIS A 234 3.17 20.12 25.98
C HIS A 234 2.38 18.88 25.54
N ALA A 235 2.99 17.70 25.54
CA ALA A 235 2.37 16.45 25.09
C ALA A 235 1.00 16.18 25.72
N ARG A 236 0.82 16.50 27.02
CA ARG A 236 -0.47 16.37 27.71
C ARG A 236 -1.55 17.35 27.24
N GLU A 237 -1.16 18.54 26.77
CA GLU A 237 -2.10 19.52 26.21
C GLU A 237 -2.47 19.13 24.77
N ALA A 238 -1.54 18.53 24.03
CA ALA A 238 -1.79 18.02 22.70
C ALA A 238 -2.79 16.85 22.71
N GLU A 239 -2.69 15.94 23.68
CA GLU A 239 -3.66 14.85 23.89
C GLU A 239 -5.08 15.36 24.16
N ALA A 240 -5.23 16.53 24.77
CA ALA A 240 -6.53 17.15 25.06
C ALA A 240 -7.22 17.75 23.84
N PHE A 241 -6.56 17.89 22.70
CA PHE A 241 -7.19 18.38 21.46
C PHE A 241 -8.16 17.39 20.82
N PHE A 242 -8.02 16.11 21.15
CA PHE A 242 -8.80 15.04 20.56
C PHE A 242 -9.74 14.44 21.60
N ASP A 243 -10.95 14.15 21.17
CA ASP A 243 -11.87 13.33 21.93
C ASP A 243 -11.37 11.88 21.96
N GLY A 244 -10.85 11.46 23.11
CA GLY A 244 -10.26 10.12 23.29
C GLY A 244 -11.25 8.99 23.02
N GLU A 245 -12.54 9.18 23.27
CA GLU A 245 -13.57 8.18 22.97
C GLU A 245 -13.73 8.01 21.46
N ARG A 246 -13.79 9.11 20.71
CA ARG A 246 -13.85 9.04 19.23
C ARG A 246 -12.60 8.40 18.62
N LEU A 247 -11.43 8.69 19.17
CA LEU A 247 -10.18 8.07 18.70
C LEU A 247 -10.17 6.56 18.98
N ALA A 248 -10.66 6.14 20.14
CA ALA A 248 -10.83 4.73 20.46
C ALA A 248 -11.84 4.03 19.52
N GLN A 249 -12.93 4.73 19.17
CA GLN A 249 -13.89 4.24 18.18
C GLN A 249 -13.26 4.09 16.79
N LEU A 250 -12.44 5.04 16.34
CA LEU A 250 -11.71 4.94 15.07
C LEU A 250 -10.75 3.76 15.08
N HIS A 251 -9.98 3.58 16.15
CA HIS A 251 -9.10 2.43 16.27
C HIS A 251 -9.90 1.10 16.22
N ALA A 252 -11.05 1.03 16.86
CA ALA A 252 -11.93 -0.12 16.76
C ALA A 252 -12.47 -0.34 15.34
N ARG A 253 -12.76 0.71 14.60
CA ARG A 253 -13.17 0.63 13.20
C ARG A 253 -12.06 0.06 12.32
N GLN A 254 -10.81 0.48 12.50
CA GLN A 254 -9.68 -0.10 11.78
C GLN A 254 -9.54 -1.60 12.04
N VAL A 255 -9.75 -2.04 13.29
CA VAL A 255 -9.79 -3.47 13.63
C VAL A 255 -10.91 -4.19 12.86
N ASN A 256 -12.11 -3.60 12.79
CA ASN A 256 -13.23 -4.17 12.02
C ASN A 256 -12.95 -4.20 10.51
N ALA A 257 -12.29 -3.17 9.98
CA ALA A 257 -11.86 -3.11 8.58
C ALA A 257 -10.87 -4.25 8.25
N VAL A 258 -9.89 -4.51 9.11
CA VAL A 258 -9.00 -5.68 8.97
C VAL A 258 -9.79 -6.99 8.95
N GLN A 259 -10.77 -7.15 9.83
CA GLN A 259 -11.63 -8.35 9.86
C GLN A 259 -12.45 -8.51 8.58
N TRP A 260 -12.90 -7.40 8.00
CA TRP A 260 -13.62 -7.43 6.73
C TRP A 260 -12.69 -7.86 5.59
N VAL A 261 -11.50 -7.24 5.49
CA VAL A 261 -10.49 -7.61 4.48
C VAL A 261 -10.08 -9.08 4.65
N ASP A 262 -9.95 -9.57 5.89
CA ASP A 262 -9.61 -10.98 6.14
C ASP A 262 -10.66 -11.93 5.57
N ARG A 263 -11.96 -11.60 5.68
CA ARG A 263 -13.02 -12.39 5.04
C ARG A 263 -12.93 -12.34 3.50
N ALA A 264 -12.69 -11.17 2.94
CA ALA A 264 -12.49 -11.04 1.49
C ALA A 264 -11.23 -11.77 1.00
N PHE A 265 -10.25 -11.94 1.88
CA PHE A 265 -9.00 -12.65 1.59
C PHE A 265 -9.22 -14.14 1.31
N GLU A 266 -10.31 -14.75 1.76
CA GLU A 266 -10.71 -16.11 1.38
C GLU A 266 -10.86 -16.22 -0.15
N GLU A 267 -11.52 -15.25 -0.79
CA GLU A 267 -11.65 -15.20 -2.26
C GLU A 267 -10.28 -15.05 -2.94
N LEU A 268 -9.34 -14.31 -2.33
CA LEU A 268 -7.99 -14.21 -2.88
C LEU A 268 -7.27 -15.56 -2.84
N LEU A 269 -7.35 -16.28 -1.73
CA LEU A 269 -6.73 -17.61 -1.61
C LEU A 269 -7.29 -18.62 -2.62
N ASP A 270 -8.58 -18.51 -2.96
CA ASP A 270 -9.24 -19.35 -3.95
C ASP A 270 -8.91 -18.92 -5.41
N THR A 271 -8.58 -17.64 -5.61
CA THR A 271 -8.30 -17.07 -6.94
C THR A 271 -6.87 -17.34 -7.40
N VAL A 272 -5.91 -17.33 -6.47
CA VAL A 272 -4.50 -17.50 -6.84
C VAL A 272 -4.16 -18.96 -7.12
N PRO A 273 -3.36 -19.24 -8.18
CA PRO A 273 -2.92 -20.60 -8.46
C PRO A 273 -2.10 -21.21 -7.29
N PRO A 274 -2.09 -22.53 -7.15
CA PRO A 274 -1.18 -23.20 -6.23
C PRO A 274 0.28 -22.75 -6.44
N ASN A 275 1.07 -22.77 -5.38
CA ASN A 275 2.46 -22.28 -5.37
C ASN A 275 2.64 -20.77 -5.60
N THR A 276 1.56 -19.97 -5.59
CA THR A 276 1.69 -18.52 -5.53
C THR A 276 2.21 -18.09 -4.17
N TRP A 277 3.25 -17.25 -4.16
CA TRP A 277 3.67 -16.57 -2.93
C TRP A 277 2.76 -15.39 -2.66
N VAL A 278 2.28 -15.25 -1.45
CA VAL A 278 1.44 -14.12 -1.04
C VAL A 278 2.07 -13.45 0.16
N THR A 279 2.24 -12.13 0.08
CA THR A 279 2.73 -11.28 1.17
C THR A 279 1.61 -10.29 1.53
N VAL A 280 1.25 -10.20 2.81
CA VAL A 280 0.34 -9.20 3.35
C VAL A 280 1.13 -8.30 4.28
N THR A 281 1.03 -6.99 4.07
CA THR A 281 1.66 -5.99 4.91
C THR A 281 0.87 -4.69 4.90
N ALA A 282 1.36 -3.64 5.57
CA ALA A 282 0.88 -2.29 5.38
C ALA A 282 2.03 -1.40 4.89
N ASP A 283 1.67 -0.30 4.27
CA ASP A 283 2.62 0.71 3.81
C ASP A 283 3.10 1.59 4.97
N HIS A 284 2.23 1.89 5.91
CA HIS A 284 2.48 2.54 7.19
C HIS A 284 1.29 2.27 8.13
N GLY A 285 1.40 2.70 9.38
CA GLY A 285 0.28 2.80 10.31
C GLY A 285 -0.19 4.23 10.48
N GLU A 286 -0.92 4.50 11.56
CA GLU A 286 -1.34 5.84 11.92
C GLU A 286 -1.53 6.02 13.43
N CYS A 287 -1.53 7.26 13.91
CA CYS A 287 -1.81 7.60 15.29
C CYS A 287 -3.31 7.79 15.50
N PHE A 288 -3.80 7.30 16.65
CA PHE A 288 -5.15 7.55 17.16
C PHE A 288 -5.08 8.31 18.48
N GLY A 289 -4.32 9.42 18.52
CA GLY A 289 -4.15 10.29 19.68
C GLY A 289 -2.82 10.16 20.39
N GLU A 290 -2.00 9.17 20.07
CA GLU A 290 -0.71 8.97 20.70
C GLU A 290 0.19 10.19 20.50
N GLY A 291 0.77 10.68 21.59
CA GLY A 291 1.62 11.87 21.58
C GLY A 291 0.91 13.15 21.13
N GLY A 292 -0.43 13.16 21.11
CA GLY A 292 -1.25 14.26 20.58
C GLY A 292 -1.33 14.30 19.06
N TYR A 293 -1.04 13.17 18.38
CA TYR A 293 -1.11 13.06 16.93
C TYR A 293 -2.31 12.21 16.50
N PHE A 294 -2.88 12.56 15.36
CA PHE A 294 -3.86 11.77 14.67
C PHE A 294 -3.43 11.58 13.20
N GLY A 295 -3.62 10.36 12.68
CA GLY A 295 -3.26 10.01 11.30
C GLY A 295 -1.77 9.71 11.12
N HIS A 296 -1.26 10.01 9.95
CA HIS A 296 0.08 9.69 9.48
C HIS A 296 0.70 10.88 8.72
N GLY A 297 1.69 10.66 7.85
CA GLY A 297 2.37 11.71 7.10
C GLY A 297 3.71 12.04 7.76
N PRO A 298 4.07 13.32 8.01
CA PRO A 298 5.38 13.65 8.57
C PRO A 298 5.54 13.28 10.04
N ILE A 299 4.82 12.27 10.53
CA ILE A 299 4.83 11.83 11.94
C ILE A 299 5.81 10.68 12.11
N GLN A 300 6.90 10.90 12.81
CA GLN A 300 7.86 9.87 13.22
C GLN A 300 7.44 9.26 14.57
N HIS A 301 6.46 8.36 14.51
CA HIS A 301 5.92 7.67 15.68
C HIS A 301 5.88 6.16 15.44
N ASP A 302 6.05 5.36 16.51
CA ASP A 302 6.04 3.89 16.40
C ASP A 302 4.76 3.36 15.77
N LYS A 303 3.62 3.95 16.13
CA LYS A 303 2.32 3.54 15.61
C LYS A 303 2.13 3.82 14.11
N VAL A 304 2.96 4.69 13.55
CA VAL A 304 3.01 4.97 12.10
C VAL A 304 4.03 4.06 11.41
N LEU A 305 5.11 3.70 12.10
CA LEU A 305 6.18 2.90 11.52
C LEU A 305 5.99 1.39 11.69
N GLU A 306 5.31 0.95 12.78
CA GLU A 306 5.05 -0.47 13.03
C GLU A 306 3.88 -1.00 12.19
N VAL A 307 4.16 -1.96 11.34
CA VAL A 307 3.21 -2.55 10.40
C VAL A 307 3.13 -4.08 10.55
N PRO A 308 1.98 -4.69 10.22
CA PRO A 308 1.87 -6.13 10.14
C PRO A 308 2.64 -6.66 8.94
N PHE A 309 3.15 -7.88 9.07
CA PHE A 309 3.73 -8.62 7.98
C PHE A 309 3.41 -10.11 8.16
N VAL A 310 2.85 -10.71 7.14
CA VAL A 310 2.63 -12.15 7.06
C VAL A 310 2.80 -12.60 5.63
N GLU A 311 3.50 -13.70 5.42
CA GLU A 311 3.70 -14.20 4.08
C GLU A 311 3.81 -15.73 4.04
N GLY A 312 3.52 -16.28 2.88
CA GLY A 312 3.65 -17.71 2.65
C GLY A 312 3.22 -18.12 1.26
N ARG A 313 3.37 -19.40 0.99
CA ARG A 313 2.99 -20.01 -0.27
C ARG A 313 1.60 -20.65 -0.14
N VAL A 314 0.70 -20.29 -1.05
CA VAL A 314 -0.63 -20.93 -1.15
C VAL A 314 -0.42 -22.36 -1.70
N ARG A 315 -1.01 -23.34 -1.01
CA ARG A 315 -0.89 -24.77 -1.31
C ARG A 315 -2.12 -25.29 -2.04
#